data_16e3e626184598f0c592d72d5005cf55
#
_entry.id   16e3e626184598f0c592d72d5005cf55
#
_cell.length_a   1.000
_cell.length_b   1.000
_cell.length_c   1.000
_cell.angle_alpha   90.00
_cell.angle_beta   90.00
_cell.angle_gamma   90.00
#
_symmetry.space_group_name_H-M   'P 1'
#
loop_
_entity.id
_entity.type
_entity.pdbx_description
1 polymer ?
#
loop_
_entity_poly.entity_id
_entity_poly.type
_entity_poly.pdbx_seq_one_letter_code
_entity_poly.pdbx_strand_id
1 'polypeptide(L)'
;IFHITRGPASLPSFINDVAEHFGEFTNEQSARFAGGESVPFPLVAPEGGKEALLAEMAEFSMGSDHQIYTDSSWSIPAIYLNDWPDRYIHTNFDTPANVDPTKLKRAAFIGAASAYFLANAKAADAPAILRVLQANSLRRTATMLTRRDQLSAGETANITRFHISSERALVDSMGRFFRIPADTRTDATTFLDNLEKLWGGIKHPAPAQGDGRLVFRRNPELKGTMSAFGYDYFTDRYGAERERQIRLLQFQGLRGSGGEYAYEVLNFADGRRTAQEIRDLVSAVYGPVPLELVVEYLRALESIRVMQVIK
;
A
#
# COMPACT_ATOMS: atom_id res chain seq x y z
N ILE A 1 5.65 7.62 -16.38
CA ILE A 1 6.00 6.25 -15.97
C ILE A 1 4.71 5.53 -15.61
N PHE A 2 4.58 4.26 -16.04
CA PHE A 2 3.43 3.43 -15.70
C PHE A 2 3.59 2.85 -14.30
N HIS A 3 2.66 3.16 -13.42
CA HIS A 3 2.69 2.73 -12.02
C HIS A 3 1.76 1.55 -11.76
N ILE A 4 2.26 0.60 -11.01
CA ILE A 4 1.49 -0.44 -10.34
C ILE A 4 1.45 -0.05 -8.87
N THR A 5 0.42 0.68 -8.46
CA THR A 5 0.36 1.24 -7.11
C THR A 5 -0.07 0.19 -6.10
N ARG A 6 0.70 0.06 -5.02
CA ARG A 6 0.40 -0.85 -3.90
C ARG A 6 -0.85 -0.43 -3.15
N GLY A 7 -1.46 -1.40 -2.48
CA GLY A 7 -2.44 -1.12 -1.44
C GLY A 7 -1.81 -0.42 -0.22
N PRO A 8 -2.64 0.13 0.68
CA PRO A 8 -2.18 0.81 1.88
C PRO A 8 -1.44 -0.16 2.83
N ALA A 9 -0.53 0.39 3.62
CA ALA A 9 0.26 -0.38 4.57
C ALA A 9 -0.58 -1.06 5.66
N SER A 10 -1.75 -0.52 5.96
CA SER A 10 -2.74 -1.12 6.87
C SER A 10 -3.43 -2.37 6.30
N LEU A 11 -3.33 -2.61 4.99
CA LEU A 11 -3.92 -3.77 4.31
C LEU A 11 -2.90 -4.51 3.44
N PRO A 12 -1.84 -5.12 4.00
CA PRO A 12 -0.86 -5.87 3.24
C PRO A 12 -1.54 -7.02 2.47
N SER A 13 -1.20 -7.14 1.17
CA SER A 13 -1.76 -8.21 0.34
C SER A 13 -0.80 -8.64 -0.76
N PHE A 14 -0.62 -9.95 -0.92
CA PHE A 14 0.24 -10.54 -1.94
C PHE A 14 -0.25 -10.26 -3.37
N ILE A 15 -1.48 -9.81 -3.56
CA ILE A 15 -2.01 -9.51 -4.90
C ILE A 15 -1.19 -8.43 -5.60
N ASN A 16 -0.60 -7.52 -4.84
CA ASN A 16 0.26 -6.46 -5.38
C ASN A 16 1.57 -7.04 -5.93
N ASP A 17 2.14 -8.03 -5.25
CA ASP A 17 3.34 -8.73 -5.74
C ASP A 17 3.05 -9.57 -6.99
N VAL A 18 1.84 -10.11 -7.11
CA VAL A 18 1.37 -10.77 -8.36
C VAL A 18 1.29 -9.77 -9.50
N ALA A 19 0.72 -8.60 -9.27
CA ALA A 19 0.62 -7.55 -10.29
C ALA A 19 2.00 -7.01 -10.70
N GLU A 20 2.91 -6.83 -9.72
CA GLU A 20 4.31 -6.46 -9.96
C GLU A 20 5.00 -7.48 -10.89
N HIS A 21 4.81 -8.77 -10.62
CA HIS A 21 5.39 -9.83 -11.43
C HIS A 21 4.90 -9.81 -12.90
N PHE A 22 3.60 -9.58 -13.14
CA PHE A 22 3.07 -9.38 -14.49
C PHE A 22 3.57 -8.08 -15.13
N GLY A 23 3.79 -7.04 -14.33
CA GLY A 23 4.44 -5.81 -14.77
C GLY A 23 5.88 -6.04 -15.24
N GLU A 24 6.68 -6.76 -14.45
CA GLU A 24 8.04 -7.15 -14.78
C GLU A 24 8.11 -7.99 -16.07
N PHE A 25 7.21 -8.98 -16.20
CA PHE A 25 7.08 -9.75 -17.43
C PHE A 25 6.79 -8.85 -18.64
N THR A 26 5.88 -7.89 -18.49
CA THR A 26 5.52 -6.95 -19.56
C THR A 26 6.69 -6.03 -19.92
N ASN A 27 7.43 -5.56 -18.91
CA ASN A 27 8.66 -4.78 -19.12
C ASN A 27 9.68 -5.57 -19.93
N GLU A 28 9.97 -6.82 -19.54
CA GLU A 28 10.93 -7.69 -20.21
C GLU A 28 10.52 -7.92 -21.69
N GLN A 29 9.28 -8.37 -21.93
CA GLN A 29 8.81 -8.65 -23.27
C GLN A 29 8.84 -7.40 -24.16
N SER A 30 8.42 -6.26 -23.64
CA SER A 30 8.40 -5.01 -24.40
C SER A 30 9.80 -4.44 -24.64
N ALA A 31 10.72 -4.57 -23.70
CA ALA A 31 12.10 -4.10 -23.84
C ALA A 31 12.85 -4.92 -24.92
N ARG A 32 12.71 -6.24 -24.90
CA ARG A 32 13.30 -7.13 -25.91
C ARG A 32 12.72 -6.86 -27.29
N PHE A 33 11.39 -6.68 -27.37
CA PHE A 33 10.73 -6.31 -28.64
C PHE A 33 11.23 -4.96 -29.17
N ALA A 34 11.31 -3.93 -28.31
CA ALA A 34 11.83 -2.62 -28.68
C ALA A 34 13.32 -2.67 -29.13
N GLY A 35 14.09 -3.62 -28.57
CA GLY A 35 15.46 -3.93 -28.98
C GLY A 35 15.59 -4.70 -30.29
N GLY A 36 14.47 -5.04 -30.95
CA GLY A 36 14.45 -5.74 -32.23
C GLY A 36 14.45 -7.27 -32.12
N GLU A 37 14.27 -7.83 -30.92
CA GLU A 37 14.16 -9.27 -30.74
C GLU A 37 12.77 -9.79 -31.10
N SER A 38 12.71 -11.02 -31.61
CA SER A 38 11.45 -11.75 -31.72
C SER A 38 11.06 -12.28 -30.37
N VAL A 39 9.91 -11.86 -29.85
CA VAL A 39 9.40 -12.28 -28.54
C VAL A 39 8.01 -12.92 -28.67
N PRO A 40 7.65 -13.90 -27.81
CA PRO A 40 6.36 -14.58 -27.87
C PRO A 40 5.16 -13.65 -27.63
N PHE A 41 5.35 -12.64 -26.77
CA PHE A 41 4.28 -11.76 -26.29
C PHE A 41 4.69 -10.28 -26.37
N PRO A 42 4.78 -9.68 -27.57
CA PRO A 42 5.21 -8.27 -27.69
C PRO A 42 4.20 -7.28 -27.14
N LEU A 43 2.93 -7.67 -26.98
CA LEU A 43 1.85 -6.85 -26.43
C LEU A 43 1.79 -5.45 -27.08
N VAL A 44 1.82 -5.41 -28.40
CA VAL A 44 1.78 -4.19 -29.22
C VAL A 44 0.43 -4.09 -29.92
N ALA A 45 -0.14 -2.89 -30.01
CA ALA A 45 -1.27 -2.57 -30.87
C ALA A 45 -0.76 -2.08 -32.24
N PRO A 46 -1.49 -2.33 -33.36
CA PRO A 46 -1.03 -1.92 -34.69
C PRO A 46 -0.71 -0.42 -34.81
N GLU A 47 -1.56 0.41 -34.19
CA GLU A 47 -1.48 1.88 -34.22
C GLU A 47 -0.72 2.48 -33.02
N GLY A 48 -0.25 1.64 -32.10
CA GLY A 48 0.39 2.08 -30.88
C GLY A 48 1.90 2.19 -30.97
N GLY A 49 2.50 2.81 -29.95
CA GLY A 49 3.95 2.89 -29.76
C GLY A 49 4.59 1.51 -29.64
N LYS A 50 5.88 1.44 -29.98
CA LYS A 50 6.69 0.20 -29.92
C LYS A 50 7.79 0.28 -28.87
N GLU A 51 7.80 1.34 -28.08
CA GLU A 51 8.76 1.56 -27.01
C GLU A 51 8.58 0.53 -25.88
N ALA A 52 9.62 0.33 -25.09
CA ALA A 52 9.56 -0.48 -23.90
C ALA A 52 8.58 0.14 -22.89
N LEU A 53 7.80 -0.71 -22.20
CA LEU A 53 7.07 -0.26 -21.03
C LEU A 53 8.06 -0.11 -19.88
N LEU A 54 7.91 0.96 -19.13
CA LEU A 54 8.60 1.17 -17.85
C LEU A 54 7.54 1.14 -16.74
N ALA A 55 7.06 -0.06 -16.44
CA ALA A 55 6.18 -0.25 -15.29
C ALA A 55 7.02 -0.38 -14.02
N GLU A 56 6.65 0.35 -12.98
CA GLU A 56 7.28 0.24 -11.68
C GLU A 56 6.24 0.11 -10.56
N MET A 57 6.64 -0.55 -9.48
CA MET A 57 5.82 -0.60 -8.28
C MET A 57 5.91 0.74 -7.54
N ALA A 58 4.78 1.42 -7.38
CA ALA A 58 4.66 2.65 -6.62
C ALA A 58 4.10 2.39 -5.21
N GLU A 59 4.46 3.24 -4.26
CA GLU A 59 3.84 3.26 -2.93
C GLU A 59 2.37 3.65 -3.03
N PHE A 60 1.58 3.34 -1.99
CA PHE A 60 0.18 3.74 -1.94
C PHE A 60 0.04 5.26 -2.06
N SER A 61 -0.83 5.68 -2.94
CA SER A 61 -1.28 7.06 -3.08
C SER A 61 -2.79 7.09 -3.15
N MET A 62 -3.40 8.14 -2.65
CA MET A 62 -4.83 8.39 -2.78
C MET A 62 -5.16 8.97 -4.16
N GLY A 63 -6.44 9.17 -4.46
CA GLY A 63 -6.89 9.91 -5.64
C GLY A 63 -7.67 9.09 -6.67
N SER A 64 -8.02 7.82 -6.38
CA SER A 64 -8.91 7.01 -7.24
C SER A 64 -9.69 5.98 -6.41
N ASP A 65 -10.57 5.21 -7.04
CA ASP A 65 -11.52 4.29 -6.42
C ASP A 65 -10.88 3.23 -5.53
N HIS A 66 -9.62 2.85 -5.78
CA HIS A 66 -8.90 1.86 -4.98
C HIS A 66 -8.83 2.25 -3.49
N GLN A 67 -8.77 3.54 -3.15
CA GLN A 67 -8.75 4.00 -1.76
C GLN A 67 -10.05 3.68 -1.01
N ILE A 68 -11.18 3.58 -1.73
CA ILE A 68 -12.47 3.22 -1.13
C ILE A 68 -12.51 1.73 -0.80
N TYR A 69 -12.07 0.87 -1.74
CA TYR A 69 -12.05 -0.58 -1.52
C TYR A 69 -11.08 -0.98 -0.41
N THR A 70 -9.91 -0.32 -0.34
CA THR A 70 -8.85 -0.64 0.61
C THR A 70 -9.05 -0.01 1.99
N ASP A 71 -10.02 0.90 2.15
CA ASP A 71 -10.41 1.44 3.45
C ASP A 71 -10.78 0.33 4.45
N SER A 72 -10.42 0.50 5.73
CA SER A 72 -10.57 -0.53 6.77
C SER A 72 -12.00 -0.98 7.02
N SER A 73 -13.02 -0.19 6.61
CA SER A 73 -14.43 -0.59 6.70
C SER A 73 -14.85 -1.61 5.65
N TRP A 74 -14.09 -1.74 4.56
CA TRP A 74 -14.29 -2.72 3.49
C TRP A 74 -13.19 -3.77 3.46
N SER A 75 -11.92 -3.33 3.65
CA SER A 75 -10.73 -4.19 3.66
C SER A 75 -10.64 -5.10 2.42
N ILE A 76 -10.96 -4.56 1.25
CA ILE A 76 -10.85 -5.26 -0.03
C ILE A 76 -9.53 -4.84 -0.70
N PRO A 77 -8.52 -5.73 -0.79
CA PRO A 77 -7.28 -5.40 -1.47
C PRO A 77 -7.53 -5.05 -2.94
N ALA A 78 -6.87 -4.01 -3.42
CA ALA A 78 -7.00 -3.54 -4.79
C ALA A 78 -5.62 -3.36 -5.45
N ILE A 79 -5.58 -3.46 -6.78
CA ILE A 79 -4.44 -3.11 -7.62
C ILE A 79 -4.86 -1.85 -8.37
N TYR A 80 -4.04 -0.82 -8.28
CA TYR A 80 -4.26 0.42 -9.01
C TYR A 80 -3.19 0.59 -10.06
N LEU A 81 -3.61 0.69 -11.32
CA LEU A 81 -2.75 0.86 -12.48
C LEU A 81 -2.96 2.26 -13.05
N ASN A 82 -1.92 3.06 -13.11
CA ASN A 82 -2.01 4.43 -13.61
C ASN A 82 -0.73 4.88 -14.31
N ASP A 83 -0.87 5.85 -15.19
CA ASP A 83 0.26 6.55 -15.82
C ASP A 83 0.38 7.94 -15.19
N TRP A 84 1.53 8.25 -14.59
CA TRP A 84 1.69 9.53 -13.93
C TRP A 84 3.10 10.13 -14.15
N PRO A 85 3.22 11.43 -14.35
CA PRO A 85 2.13 12.41 -14.43
C PRO A 85 1.33 12.29 -15.73
N ASP A 86 0.01 12.43 -15.63
CA ASP A 86 -0.90 12.50 -16.76
C ASP A 86 -1.18 13.95 -17.13
N ARG A 87 -0.91 14.30 -18.38
CA ARG A 87 -1.09 15.68 -18.87
C ARG A 87 -2.55 16.06 -19.09
N TYR A 88 -3.38 15.07 -19.42
CA TYR A 88 -4.72 15.32 -19.93
C TYR A 88 -5.83 15.02 -18.94
N ILE A 89 -5.52 14.30 -17.86
CA ILE A 89 -6.51 13.93 -16.84
C ILE A 89 -7.30 15.14 -16.35
N HIS A 90 -8.61 14.99 -16.25
CA HIS A 90 -9.58 16.03 -15.83
C HIS A 90 -9.61 17.26 -16.74
N THR A 91 -9.24 17.12 -18.01
CA THR A 91 -9.35 18.17 -19.02
C THR A 91 -10.23 17.73 -20.18
N ASN A 92 -10.64 18.67 -21.02
CA ASN A 92 -11.37 18.38 -22.27
C ASN A 92 -10.48 17.72 -23.35
N PHE A 93 -9.18 17.60 -23.11
CA PHE A 93 -8.22 16.90 -23.95
C PHE A 93 -8.00 15.45 -23.53
N ASP A 94 -8.63 14.99 -22.46
CA ASP A 94 -8.62 13.58 -22.06
C ASP A 94 -9.54 12.79 -23.00
N THR A 95 -9.00 12.51 -24.17
CA THR A 95 -9.72 11.88 -25.28
C THR A 95 -8.96 10.64 -25.77
N PRO A 96 -9.62 9.68 -26.42
CA PRO A 96 -8.97 8.49 -26.99
C PRO A 96 -7.80 8.79 -27.92
N ALA A 97 -7.77 9.97 -28.59
CA ALA A 97 -6.68 10.38 -29.46
C ALA A 97 -5.36 10.62 -28.70
N ASN A 98 -5.42 10.85 -27.40
CA ASN A 98 -4.26 11.07 -26.53
C ASN A 98 -3.84 9.82 -25.74
N VAL A 99 -4.48 8.68 -25.98
CA VAL A 99 -4.15 7.39 -25.37
C VAL A 99 -3.32 6.54 -26.32
N ASP A 100 -2.15 6.10 -25.89
CA ASP A 100 -1.37 5.09 -26.64
C ASP A 100 -2.03 3.71 -26.52
N PRO A 101 -2.55 3.14 -27.64
CA PRO A 101 -3.23 1.85 -27.61
C PRO A 101 -2.31 0.69 -27.20
N THR A 102 -0.99 0.78 -27.44
CA THR A 102 -0.03 -0.23 -26.95
C THR A 102 0.10 -0.18 -25.43
N LYS A 103 0.23 1.02 -24.86
CA LYS A 103 0.28 1.17 -23.40
C LYS A 103 -1.01 0.69 -22.74
N LEU A 104 -2.16 1.03 -23.31
CA LEU A 104 -3.47 0.56 -22.84
C LEU A 104 -3.57 -0.97 -22.90
N LYS A 105 -3.12 -1.59 -24.00
CA LYS A 105 -3.11 -3.06 -24.14
C LYS A 105 -2.23 -3.73 -23.08
N ARG A 106 -1.07 -3.16 -22.76
CA ARG A 106 -0.15 -3.65 -21.74
C ARG A 106 -0.75 -3.50 -20.32
N ALA A 107 -1.37 -2.36 -20.03
CA ALA A 107 -2.10 -2.15 -18.78
C ALA A 107 -3.24 -3.16 -18.61
N ALA A 108 -4.05 -3.33 -19.65
CA ALA A 108 -5.13 -4.32 -19.68
C ALA A 108 -4.61 -5.75 -19.48
N PHE A 109 -3.47 -6.11 -20.07
CA PHE A 109 -2.84 -7.41 -19.87
C PHE A 109 -2.41 -7.60 -18.39
N ILE A 110 -1.72 -6.63 -17.80
CA ILE A 110 -1.29 -6.71 -16.39
C ILE A 110 -2.50 -6.91 -15.48
N GLY A 111 -3.55 -6.11 -15.65
CA GLY A 111 -4.78 -6.22 -14.85
C GLY A 111 -5.51 -7.55 -15.07
N ALA A 112 -5.74 -7.95 -16.31
CA ALA A 112 -6.47 -9.16 -16.65
C ALA A 112 -5.71 -10.43 -16.25
N ALA A 113 -4.39 -10.49 -16.48
CA ALA A 113 -3.56 -11.62 -16.10
C ALA A 113 -3.51 -11.78 -14.57
N SER A 114 -3.35 -10.68 -13.85
CA SER A 114 -3.39 -10.66 -12.38
C SER A 114 -4.74 -11.16 -11.85
N ALA A 115 -5.85 -10.62 -12.37
CA ALA A 115 -7.20 -11.02 -11.94
C ALA A 115 -7.48 -12.49 -12.27
N TYR A 116 -7.11 -12.95 -13.47
CA TYR A 116 -7.29 -14.34 -13.89
C TYR A 116 -6.49 -15.31 -13.02
N PHE A 117 -5.21 -14.99 -12.76
CA PHE A 117 -4.36 -15.79 -11.88
C PHE A 117 -4.95 -15.89 -10.48
N LEU A 118 -5.30 -14.74 -9.89
CA LEU A 118 -5.85 -14.67 -8.52
C LEU A 118 -7.20 -15.39 -8.40
N ALA A 119 -8.08 -15.31 -9.40
CA ALA A 119 -9.36 -16.02 -9.41
C ALA A 119 -9.20 -17.54 -9.48
N ASN A 120 -8.08 -18.03 -10.01
CA ASN A 120 -7.78 -19.46 -10.14
C ASN A 120 -6.72 -19.97 -9.16
N ALA A 121 -6.18 -19.09 -8.31
CA ALA A 121 -5.11 -19.43 -7.39
C ALA A 121 -5.52 -20.51 -6.39
N LYS A 122 -4.67 -21.51 -6.21
CA LYS A 122 -4.90 -22.68 -5.37
C LYS A 122 -3.66 -23.05 -4.57
N ALA A 123 -3.80 -23.91 -3.60
CA ALA A 123 -2.73 -24.34 -2.72
C ALA A 123 -1.45 -24.83 -3.47
N ALA A 124 -1.63 -25.46 -4.65
CA ALA A 124 -0.50 -25.91 -5.47
C ALA A 124 0.36 -24.76 -6.02
N ASP A 125 -0.18 -23.55 -6.10
CA ASP A 125 0.54 -22.37 -6.60
C ASP A 125 1.34 -21.67 -5.50
N ALA A 126 1.10 -22.00 -4.24
CA ALA A 126 1.69 -21.36 -3.07
C ALA A 126 3.24 -21.32 -3.11
N PRO A 127 3.98 -22.37 -3.50
CA PRO A 127 5.44 -22.30 -3.58
C PRO A 127 5.94 -21.31 -4.66
N ALA A 128 5.21 -21.17 -5.77
CA ALA A 128 5.55 -20.22 -6.82
C ALA A 128 5.28 -18.77 -6.37
N ILE A 129 4.13 -18.53 -5.74
CA ILE A 129 3.79 -17.24 -5.15
C ILE A 129 4.82 -16.86 -4.07
N LEU A 130 5.21 -17.81 -3.19
CA LEU A 130 6.21 -17.54 -2.16
C LEU A 130 7.54 -17.08 -2.76
N ARG A 131 8.01 -17.69 -3.86
CA ARG A 131 9.24 -17.24 -4.53
C ARG A 131 9.15 -15.79 -5.02
N VAL A 132 8.00 -15.39 -5.57
CA VAL A 132 7.77 -13.99 -5.98
C VAL A 132 7.81 -13.07 -4.75
N LEU A 133 7.10 -13.44 -3.68
CA LEU A 133 7.11 -12.68 -2.43
C LEU A 133 8.52 -12.53 -1.86
N GLN A 134 9.33 -13.59 -1.84
CA GLN A 134 10.70 -13.55 -1.34
C GLN A 134 11.59 -12.61 -2.16
N ALA A 135 11.51 -12.67 -3.50
CA ALA A 135 12.27 -11.78 -4.37
C ALA A 135 11.91 -10.31 -4.14
N ASN A 136 10.61 -10.01 -4.08
CA ASN A 136 10.13 -8.64 -3.85
C ASN A 136 10.41 -8.17 -2.41
N SER A 137 10.34 -9.07 -1.42
CA SER A 137 10.73 -8.80 -0.04
C SER A 137 12.18 -8.33 0.07
N LEU A 138 13.10 -8.95 -0.66
CA LEU A 138 14.50 -8.51 -0.70
C LEU A 138 14.65 -7.10 -1.30
N ARG A 139 13.90 -6.77 -2.35
CA ARG A 139 13.89 -5.41 -2.92
C ARG A 139 13.35 -4.38 -1.92
N ARG A 140 12.21 -4.69 -1.28
CA ARG A 140 11.64 -3.84 -0.22
C ARG A 140 12.60 -3.68 0.95
N THR A 141 13.29 -4.77 1.34
CA THR A 141 14.32 -4.74 2.38
C THR A 141 15.44 -3.77 2.05
N ALA A 142 15.99 -3.81 0.83
CA ALA A 142 17.04 -2.88 0.40
C ALA A 142 16.58 -1.43 0.51
N THR A 143 15.35 -1.11 0.05
CA THR A 143 14.76 0.22 0.17
C THR A 143 14.60 0.64 1.63
N MET A 144 14.09 -0.23 2.49
CA MET A 144 13.87 0.08 3.91
C MET A 144 15.19 0.25 4.67
N LEU A 145 16.23 -0.51 4.34
CA LEU A 145 17.57 -0.31 4.92
C LEU A 145 18.12 1.09 4.61
N THR A 146 17.98 1.56 3.37
CA THR A 146 18.38 2.92 2.99
C THR A 146 17.57 3.99 3.75
N ARG A 147 16.27 3.77 3.92
CA ARG A 147 15.41 4.68 4.71
C ARG A 147 15.82 4.71 6.19
N ARG A 148 16.18 3.56 6.75
CA ARG A 148 16.59 3.41 8.14
C ARG A 148 17.79 4.28 8.50
N ASP A 149 18.77 4.36 7.61
CA ASP A 149 20.03 5.06 7.88
C ASP A 149 19.85 6.60 8.05
N GLN A 150 18.68 7.11 7.67
CA GLN A 150 18.32 8.54 7.79
C GLN A 150 17.49 8.84 9.07
N LEU A 151 17.23 7.84 9.91
CA LEU A 151 16.30 7.94 11.03
C LEU A 151 17.04 7.91 12.39
N SER A 152 16.37 8.46 13.42
CA SER A 152 16.80 8.30 14.80
C SER A 152 16.71 6.83 15.24
N ALA A 153 17.40 6.47 16.34
CA ALA A 153 17.42 5.10 16.85
C ALA A 153 16.02 4.55 17.18
N GLY A 154 15.10 5.39 17.67
CA GLY A 154 13.71 5.00 17.95
C GLY A 154 12.94 4.70 16.66
N GLU A 155 13.03 5.57 15.67
CA GLU A 155 12.37 5.39 14.38
C GLU A 155 13.00 4.25 13.56
N THR A 156 14.30 4.02 13.70
CA THR A 156 14.98 2.83 13.16
C THR A 156 14.37 1.54 13.71
N ALA A 157 14.09 1.48 15.01
CA ALA A 157 13.41 0.33 15.59
C ALA A 157 11.97 0.18 15.09
N ASN A 158 11.25 1.29 14.86
CA ASN A 158 9.89 1.28 14.30
C ASN A 158 9.86 0.72 12.88
N ILE A 159 10.71 1.23 11.99
CA ILE A 159 10.75 0.77 10.60
C ILE A 159 11.15 -0.71 10.50
N THR A 160 12.03 -1.19 11.39
CA THR A 160 12.41 -2.60 11.47
C THR A 160 11.21 -3.47 11.83
N ARG A 161 10.48 -3.13 12.91
CA ARG A 161 9.27 -3.86 13.33
C ARG A 161 8.21 -3.85 12.25
N PHE A 162 7.94 -2.68 11.68
CA PHE A 162 6.97 -2.52 10.61
C PHE A 162 7.31 -3.42 9.43
N HIS A 163 8.54 -3.36 8.92
CA HIS A 163 8.95 -4.12 7.75
C HIS A 163 8.74 -5.63 7.97
N ILE A 164 9.27 -6.19 9.03
CA ILE A 164 9.15 -7.63 9.31
C ILE A 164 7.67 -8.03 9.51
N SER A 165 6.88 -7.23 10.22
CA SER A 165 5.45 -7.54 10.41
C SER A 165 4.66 -7.46 9.10
N SER A 166 4.98 -6.51 8.23
CA SER A 166 4.34 -6.37 6.91
C SER A 166 4.68 -7.53 5.98
N GLU A 167 5.94 -7.99 5.96
CA GLU A 167 6.34 -9.14 5.16
C GLU A 167 5.65 -10.43 5.65
N ARG A 168 5.50 -10.61 6.97
CA ARG A 168 4.69 -11.71 7.53
C ARG A 168 3.22 -11.62 7.08
N ALA A 169 2.63 -10.44 7.18
CA ALA A 169 1.24 -10.21 6.78
C ALA A 169 1.01 -10.44 5.27
N LEU A 170 1.98 -10.13 4.41
CA LEU A 170 1.94 -10.44 2.97
C LEU A 170 1.85 -11.95 2.73
N VAL A 171 2.66 -12.75 3.40
CA VAL A 171 2.58 -14.22 3.33
C VAL A 171 1.24 -14.71 3.84
N ASP A 172 0.78 -14.25 5.00
CA ASP A 172 -0.48 -14.66 5.60
C ASP A 172 -1.70 -14.28 4.75
N SER A 173 -1.60 -13.22 3.96
CA SER A 173 -2.67 -12.77 3.07
C SER A 173 -3.06 -13.81 1.99
N MET A 174 -2.16 -14.72 1.62
CA MET A 174 -2.47 -15.86 0.75
C MET A 174 -3.59 -16.73 1.33
N GLY A 175 -3.72 -16.77 2.66
CA GLY A 175 -4.75 -17.52 3.38
C GLY A 175 -6.19 -17.04 3.09
N ARG A 176 -6.36 -15.87 2.49
CA ARG A 176 -7.66 -15.37 2.01
C ARG A 176 -8.13 -16.06 0.73
N PHE A 177 -7.23 -16.68 -0.03
CA PHE A 177 -7.51 -17.32 -1.32
C PHE A 177 -7.50 -18.85 -1.23
N PHE A 178 -6.58 -19.40 -0.46
CA PHE A 178 -6.45 -20.85 -0.29
C PHE A 178 -5.74 -21.18 1.03
N ARG A 179 -5.87 -22.44 1.47
CA ARG A 179 -5.10 -22.94 2.61
C ARG A 179 -3.63 -23.06 2.23
N ILE A 180 -2.77 -22.29 2.91
CA ILE A 180 -1.31 -22.33 2.69
C ILE A 180 -0.77 -23.71 3.11
N PRO A 181 -0.05 -24.46 2.23
CA PRO A 181 0.56 -25.73 2.59
C PRO A 181 1.57 -25.60 3.72
N ALA A 182 1.74 -26.66 4.51
CA ALA A 182 2.60 -26.63 5.70
C ALA A 182 4.09 -26.42 5.36
N ASP A 183 4.55 -27.05 4.29
CA ASP A 183 5.92 -26.88 3.75
C ASP A 183 6.16 -25.42 3.32
N THR A 184 5.26 -24.86 2.53
CA THR A 184 5.33 -23.46 2.11
C THR A 184 5.34 -22.50 3.30
N ARG A 185 4.56 -22.79 4.35
CA ARG A 185 4.56 -21.99 5.59
C ARG A 185 5.89 -22.10 6.33
N THR A 186 6.49 -23.30 6.37
CA THR A 186 7.81 -23.53 6.97
C THR A 186 8.89 -22.75 6.22
N ASP A 187 8.90 -22.80 4.89
CA ASP A 187 9.85 -22.08 4.05
C ASP A 187 9.72 -20.55 4.23
N ALA A 188 8.47 -20.06 4.26
CA ALA A 188 8.20 -18.64 4.51
C ALA A 188 8.70 -18.20 5.90
N THR A 189 8.46 -19.01 6.93
CA THR A 189 8.93 -18.71 8.29
C THR A 189 10.45 -18.67 8.35
N THR A 190 11.12 -19.66 7.77
CA THR A 190 12.60 -19.72 7.70
C THR A 190 13.17 -18.48 6.99
N PHE A 191 12.57 -18.08 5.86
CA PHE A 191 12.97 -16.89 5.13
C PHE A 191 12.82 -15.62 6.00
N LEU A 192 11.67 -15.45 6.62
CA LEU A 192 11.35 -14.26 7.44
C LEU A 192 12.23 -14.18 8.69
N ASP A 193 12.55 -15.32 9.33
CA ASP A 193 13.45 -15.35 10.48
C ASP A 193 14.91 -15.00 10.09
N ASN A 194 15.33 -15.36 8.89
CA ASN A 194 16.62 -14.94 8.35
C ASN A 194 16.63 -13.45 7.99
N LEU A 195 15.53 -12.95 7.45
CA LEU A 195 15.35 -11.53 7.18
C LEU A 195 15.41 -10.71 8.49
N GLU A 196 14.74 -11.16 9.54
CA GLU A 196 14.79 -10.53 10.86
C GLU A 196 16.22 -10.48 11.43
N LYS A 197 16.99 -11.55 11.27
CA LYS A 197 18.41 -11.57 11.67
C LYS A 197 19.25 -10.55 10.90
N LEU A 198 18.99 -10.37 9.61
CA LEU A 198 19.66 -9.35 8.79
C LEU A 198 19.44 -7.93 9.34
N TRP A 199 18.25 -7.68 9.93
CA TRP A 199 17.93 -6.42 10.58
C TRP A 199 18.52 -6.26 12.00
N GLY A 200 19.21 -7.25 12.53
CA GLY A 200 19.76 -7.25 13.89
C GLY A 200 18.73 -7.55 14.97
N GLY A 201 17.62 -8.19 14.61
CA GLY A 201 16.51 -8.55 15.48
C GLY A 201 15.52 -7.41 15.73
N ILE A 202 14.34 -7.76 16.21
CA ILE A 202 13.28 -6.82 16.56
C ILE A 202 13.46 -6.33 17.99
N LYS A 203 13.55 -5.01 18.17
CA LYS A 203 13.52 -4.39 19.49
C LYS A 203 12.07 -4.13 19.93
N HIS A 204 11.73 -4.46 21.14
CA HIS A 204 10.43 -4.13 21.72
C HIS A 204 10.23 -2.60 21.80
N PRO A 205 9.03 -2.10 21.48
CA PRO A 205 8.74 -0.67 21.62
C PRO A 205 8.75 -0.28 23.11
N ALA A 206 9.06 0.98 23.39
CA ALA A 206 8.82 1.52 24.71
C ALA A 206 7.32 1.47 25.05
N PRO A 207 6.95 1.24 26.32
CA PRO A 207 5.55 1.25 26.72
C PRO A 207 4.88 2.59 26.41
N ALA A 208 3.66 2.55 25.87
CA ALA A 208 2.88 3.74 25.60
C ALA A 208 2.62 4.54 26.89
N GLN A 209 2.65 5.86 26.81
CA GLN A 209 2.44 6.78 27.93
C GLN A 209 1.36 7.82 27.58
N GLY A 210 0.73 8.37 28.62
CA GLY A 210 -0.29 9.41 28.45
C GLY A 210 -1.36 9.00 27.44
N ASP A 211 -1.72 9.90 26.54
CA ASP A 211 -2.69 9.68 25.45
C ASP A 211 -2.24 8.64 24.43
N GLY A 212 -0.94 8.30 24.39
CA GLY A 212 -0.44 7.20 23.58
C GLY A 212 -1.03 5.84 23.95
N ARG A 213 -1.60 5.67 25.16
CA ARG A 213 -2.27 4.43 25.59
C ARG A 213 -3.70 4.29 25.09
N LEU A 214 -4.29 5.35 24.56
CA LEU A 214 -5.66 5.33 24.06
C LEU A 214 -5.81 4.29 22.94
N VAL A 215 -6.90 3.55 22.98
CA VAL A 215 -7.27 2.58 21.97
C VAL A 215 -8.57 3.03 21.30
N PHE A 216 -8.52 3.21 20.00
CA PHE A 216 -9.66 3.65 19.21
C PHE A 216 -10.17 2.50 18.34
N ARG A 217 -11.48 2.40 18.24
CA ARG A 217 -12.16 1.44 17.35
C ARG A 217 -13.07 2.19 16.39
N ARG A 218 -13.01 1.80 15.13
CA ARG A 218 -13.91 2.33 14.11
C ARG A 218 -15.36 1.96 14.41
N ASN A 219 -16.27 2.90 14.19
CA ASN A 219 -17.71 2.66 14.21
C ASN A 219 -18.10 1.79 13.01
N PRO A 220 -18.64 0.57 13.21
CA PRO A 220 -18.98 -0.33 12.11
C PRO A 220 -20.15 0.15 11.24
N GLU A 221 -20.96 1.07 11.73
CA GLU A 221 -22.11 1.65 11.02
C GLU A 221 -21.66 2.65 9.92
N LEU A 222 -20.44 3.21 10.04
CA LEU A 222 -19.91 4.19 9.12
C LEU A 222 -18.89 3.55 8.18
N LYS A 223 -19.27 3.42 6.92
CA LYS A 223 -18.46 2.81 5.85
C LYS A 223 -17.84 3.86 4.94
N GLY A 224 -16.67 3.55 4.40
CA GLY A 224 -15.97 4.38 3.44
C GLY A 224 -14.90 5.27 4.02
N THR A 225 -14.07 5.83 3.16
CA THR A 225 -13.00 6.76 3.50
C THR A 225 -13.56 8.12 3.93
N MET A 226 -12.76 8.91 4.64
CA MET A 226 -13.18 10.23 5.11
C MET A 226 -13.28 11.25 3.97
N SER A 227 -12.42 11.13 2.98
CA SER A 227 -12.49 11.92 1.76
C SER A 227 -12.23 11.06 0.53
N ALA A 228 -12.90 11.37 -0.56
CA ALA A 228 -12.68 10.84 -1.90
C ALA A 228 -13.01 11.93 -2.92
N PHE A 229 -12.77 11.68 -4.19
CA PHE A 229 -12.98 12.67 -5.24
C PHE A 229 -14.42 13.24 -5.22
N GLY A 230 -14.54 14.54 -4.93
CA GLY A 230 -15.84 15.23 -4.83
C GLY A 230 -16.67 14.88 -3.59
N TYR A 231 -16.11 14.17 -2.63
CA TYR A 231 -16.77 13.76 -1.40
C TYR A 231 -15.83 13.97 -0.21
N ASP A 232 -16.30 14.68 0.79
CA ASP A 232 -15.54 14.95 2.00
C ASP A 232 -16.43 14.83 3.25
N TYR A 233 -16.56 13.59 3.73
CA TYR A 233 -17.35 13.29 4.92
C TYR A 233 -16.79 13.98 6.17
N PHE A 234 -15.44 14.05 6.27
CA PHE A 234 -14.81 14.66 7.43
C PHE A 234 -15.14 16.16 7.50
N THR A 235 -14.92 16.91 6.43
CA THR A 235 -15.26 18.34 6.35
C THR A 235 -16.74 18.58 6.59
N ASP A 236 -17.62 17.79 5.97
CA ASP A 236 -19.08 17.93 6.09
C ASP A 236 -19.57 17.73 7.53
N ARG A 237 -18.95 16.82 8.30
CA ARG A 237 -19.37 16.48 9.66
C ARG A 237 -18.61 17.24 10.74
N TYR A 238 -17.31 17.48 10.54
CA TYR A 238 -16.47 18.18 11.50
C TYR A 238 -16.56 19.70 11.37
N GLY A 239 -16.76 20.19 10.15
CA GLY A 239 -16.81 21.59 9.78
C GLY A 239 -15.48 22.13 9.25
N ALA A 240 -15.52 22.83 8.12
CA ALA A 240 -14.34 23.29 7.40
C ALA A 240 -13.40 24.19 8.23
N GLU A 241 -13.94 25.06 9.09
CA GLU A 241 -13.14 25.92 9.97
C GLU A 241 -12.34 25.12 11.01
N ARG A 242 -12.94 24.06 11.57
CA ARG A 242 -12.31 23.19 12.57
C ARG A 242 -11.30 22.25 11.91
N GLU A 243 -11.62 21.75 10.71
CA GLU A 243 -10.74 20.88 9.93
C GLU A 243 -9.39 21.56 9.64
N ARG A 244 -9.40 22.83 9.26
CA ARG A 244 -8.18 23.62 9.01
C ARG A 244 -7.26 23.72 10.24
N GLN A 245 -7.76 23.43 11.43
CA GLN A 245 -7.01 23.42 12.67
C GLN A 245 -6.40 22.05 12.97
N ILE A 246 -6.80 21.00 12.25
CA ILE A 246 -6.23 19.66 12.42
C ILE A 246 -4.85 19.60 11.78
N ARG A 247 -3.84 19.64 12.62
CA ARG A 247 -2.44 19.76 12.19
C ARG A 247 -1.95 18.54 11.39
N LEU A 248 -2.51 17.34 11.67
CA LEU A 248 -2.15 16.15 10.89
C LEU A 248 -2.51 16.29 9.40
N LEU A 249 -3.65 16.88 9.09
CA LEU A 249 -4.10 17.08 7.69
C LEU A 249 -3.20 18.05 6.91
N GLN A 250 -2.48 18.93 7.62
CA GLN A 250 -1.53 19.89 7.05
C GLN A 250 -0.07 19.39 7.12
N PHE A 251 0.15 18.22 7.73
CA PHE A 251 1.49 17.70 7.97
C PHE A 251 2.17 17.28 6.66
N GLN A 252 3.46 17.59 6.55
CA GLN A 252 4.30 17.15 5.44
C GLN A 252 5.38 16.23 6.00
N GLY A 253 5.25 14.95 5.72
CA GLY A 253 6.22 13.93 6.09
C GLY A 253 7.34 13.80 5.07
N LEU A 254 8.28 12.90 5.33
CA LEU A 254 9.38 12.63 4.42
C LEU A 254 8.93 11.99 3.09
N ARG A 255 7.83 11.23 3.11
CA ARG A 255 7.36 10.40 1.99
C ARG A 255 5.83 10.39 1.81
N GLY A 256 5.12 11.29 2.47
CA GLY A 256 3.67 11.40 2.39
C GLY A 256 3.18 12.72 2.93
N SER A 257 1.99 13.11 2.52
CA SER A 257 1.26 14.29 2.98
C SER A 257 0.28 13.94 4.10
N GLY A 258 -0.33 14.94 4.69
CA GLY A 258 -1.32 14.77 5.76
C GLY A 258 -2.49 13.87 5.39
N GLY A 259 -2.91 13.85 4.11
CA GLY A 259 -3.97 13.00 3.62
C GLY A 259 -3.65 11.51 3.75
N GLU A 260 -2.44 11.09 3.32
CA GLU A 260 -1.99 9.70 3.45
C GLU A 260 -1.83 9.30 4.92
N TYR A 261 -1.25 10.18 5.75
CA TYR A 261 -1.16 9.93 7.20
C TYR A 261 -2.54 9.74 7.82
N ALA A 262 -3.50 10.61 7.53
CA ALA A 262 -4.85 10.55 8.06
C ALA A 262 -5.58 9.27 7.62
N TYR A 263 -5.43 8.90 6.36
CA TYR A 263 -6.00 7.67 5.82
C TYR A 263 -5.49 6.43 6.57
N GLU A 264 -4.18 6.32 6.75
CA GLU A 264 -3.59 5.17 7.44
C GLU A 264 -3.84 5.19 8.95
N VAL A 265 -3.87 6.36 9.61
CA VAL A 265 -4.25 6.49 11.02
C VAL A 265 -5.65 5.92 11.25
N LEU A 266 -6.62 6.28 10.39
CA LEU A 266 -7.98 5.72 10.44
C LEU A 266 -7.97 4.19 10.27
N ASN A 267 -7.22 3.71 9.28
CA ASN A 267 -7.22 2.30 8.90
C ASN A 267 -6.48 1.39 9.89
N PHE A 268 -5.44 1.89 10.57
CA PHE A 268 -4.77 1.15 11.63
C PHE A 268 -5.54 1.09 12.95
N ALA A 269 -6.58 1.92 13.15
CA ALA A 269 -7.37 1.97 14.37
C ALA A 269 -8.39 0.81 14.43
N ASP A 270 -7.90 -0.37 14.80
CA ASP A 270 -8.62 -1.66 14.76
C ASP A 270 -9.28 -2.06 16.11
N GLY A 271 -9.22 -1.19 17.12
CA GLY A 271 -9.70 -1.47 18.45
C GLY A 271 -8.76 -2.32 19.32
N ARG A 272 -7.52 -2.53 18.89
CA ARG A 272 -6.48 -3.27 19.61
C ARG A 272 -5.22 -2.46 19.78
N ARG A 273 -4.81 -1.75 18.73
CA ARG A 273 -3.62 -0.90 18.71
C ARG A 273 -3.86 0.36 19.52
N THR A 274 -2.87 0.71 20.30
CA THR A 274 -2.80 2.01 20.98
C THR A 274 -2.49 3.13 19.99
N ALA A 275 -2.80 4.37 20.32
CA ALA A 275 -2.46 5.53 19.53
C ALA A 275 -0.94 5.63 19.27
N GLN A 276 -0.10 5.20 20.23
CA GLN A 276 1.34 5.11 20.06
C GLN A 276 1.73 4.10 18.98
N GLU A 277 1.13 2.91 18.99
CA GLU A 277 1.39 1.88 17.98
C GLU A 277 0.93 2.33 16.59
N ILE A 278 -0.22 3.01 16.50
CA ILE A 278 -0.70 3.60 15.23
C ILE A 278 0.30 4.65 14.73
N ARG A 279 0.74 5.56 15.60
CA ARG A 279 1.75 6.56 15.29
C ARG A 279 3.05 5.93 14.79
N ASP A 280 3.52 4.88 15.44
CA ASP A 280 4.73 4.17 15.08
C ASP A 280 4.63 3.52 13.70
N LEU A 281 3.48 2.94 13.38
CA LEU A 281 3.20 2.33 12.08
C LEU A 281 3.20 3.39 10.95
N VAL A 282 2.44 4.48 11.10
CA VAL A 282 2.40 5.52 10.05
C VAL A 282 3.74 6.23 9.91
N SER A 283 4.51 6.37 11.00
CA SER A 283 5.88 6.91 10.95
C SER A 283 6.83 6.01 10.16
N ALA A 284 6.69 4.70 10.31
CA ALA A 284 7.50 3.74 9.55
C ALA A 284 7.22 3.81 8.04
N VAL A 285 5.97 4.07 7.65
CA VAL A 285 5.55 4.17 6.24
C VAL A 285 6.00 5.50 5.63
N TYR A 286 5.57 6.62 6.20
CA TYR A 286 5.69 7.94 5.57
C TYR A 286 6.76 8.83 6.18
N GLY A 287 7.38 8.40 7.26
CA GLY A 287 8.35 9.18 8.03
C GLY A 287 7.81 9.64 9.38
N PRO A 288 8.70 10.05 10.30
CA PRO A 288 8.33 10.39 11.67
C PRO A 288 7.24 11.44 11.75
N VAL A 289 6.20 11.17 12.54
CA VAL A 289 5.12 12.10 12.85
C VAL A 289 4.97 12.21 14.38
N PRO A 290 4.71 13.42 14.94
CA PRO A 290 4.44 13.60 16.36
C PRO A 290 3.17 12.85 16.82
N LEU A 291 3.23 12.23 18.00
CA LEU A 291 2.09 11.48 18.57
C LEU A 291 0.86 12.37 18.77
N GLU A 292 1.07 13.60 19.21
CA GLU A 292 -0.01 14.55 19.46
C GLU A 292 -0.84 14.87 18.23
N LEU A 293 -0.26 14.84 17.02
CA LEU A 293 -1.00 15.06 15.77
C LEU A 293 -1.91 13.86 15.45
N VAL A 294 -1.41 12.66 15.71
CA VAL A 294 -2.19 11.42 15.52
C VAL A 294 -3.35 11.36 16.51
N VAL A 295 -3.10 11.67 17.78
CA VAL A 295 -4.14 11.71 18.82
C VAL A 295 -5.17 12.80 18.53
N GLU A 296 -4.74 14.00 18.12
CA GLU A 296 -5.63 15.11 17.74
C GLU A 296 -6.61 14.66 16.63
N TYR A 297 -6.13 14.01 15.58
CA TYR A 297 -6.96 13.53 14.50
C TYR A 297 -7.91 12.39 14.94
N LEU A 298 -7.43 11.43 15.73
CA LEU A 298 -8.28 10.36 16.28
C LEU A 298 -9.40 10.92 17.18
N ARG A 299 -9.11 11.96 17.97
CA ARG A 299 -10.13 12.67 18.76
C ARG A 299 -11.12 13.45 17.90
N ALA A 300 -10.66 14.04 16.80
CA ALA A 300 -11.55 14.67 15.85
C ALA A 300 -12.52 13.66 15.22
N LEU A 301 -12.03 12.49 14.82
CA LEU A 301 -12.86 11.37 14.32
C LEU A 301 -13.84 10.85 15.39
N GLU A 302 -13.44 10.80 16.66
CA GLU A 302 -14.31 10.44 17.79
C GLU A 302 -15.45 11.45 17.93
N SER A 303 -15.17 12.75 17.82
CA SER A 303 -16.18 13.82 17.98
C SER A 303 -17.30 13.76 16.94
N ILE A 304 -17.04 13.19 15.78
CA ILE A 304 -18.03 12.96 14.70
C ILE A 304 -18.50 11.49 14.64
N ARG A 305 -18.20 10.70 15.67
CA ARG A 305 -18.62 9.30 15.84
C ARG A 305 -18.09 8.32 14.82
N VAL A 306 -17.05 8.67 14.08
CA VAL A 306 -16.33 7.74 13.19
C VAL A 306 -15.50 6.75 14.01
N MET A 307 -14.97 7.23 15.14
CA MET A 307 -14.22 6.43 16.11
C MET A 307 -14.88 6.41 17.47
N GLN A 308 -14.54 5.41 18.28
CA GLN A 308 -14.89 5.28 19.68
C GLN A 308 -13.62 4.94 20.47
N VAL A 309 -13.37 5.66 21.55
CA VAL A 309 -12.37 5.25 22.55
C VAL A 309 -12.92 4.06 23.33
N ILE A 310 -12.14 3.01 23.44
CA ILE A 310 -12.52 1.78 24.17
C ILE A 310 -11.58 1.46 25.33
N LYS A 311 -10.45 2.17 25.45
CA LYS A 311 -9.49 2.07 26.53
C LYS A 311 -8.64 3.34 26.64
#